data_333cc214e5520c6ee476295070742557
#
_entry.id   333cc214e5520c6ee476295070742557
#
_cell.length_a   1.000
_cell.length_b   1.000
_cell.length_c   1.000
_cell.angle_alpha   90.00
_cell.angle_beta   90.00
_cell.angle_gamma   90.00
#
_symmetry.space_group_name_H-M   'P 1'
#
loop_
_entity.id
_entity.type
_entity.pdbx_description
1 polymer ?
#
loop_
_entity_poly.entity_id
_entity_poly.type
_entity_poly.pdbx_seq_one_letter_code
_entity_poly.pdbx_strand_id
1 'polypeptide(L)'
;MKRGRALQLAEFAAFDVRPLLDLVALGTIADLVPLIGENRILVTAGLERLNSTRRPGLLALKAAAGIEGTIGTYEVGFQFGPRLNAAGRLENASEALQLLRAPDLAAAEPIARALDHRNRERQAIERTITDEVTGAIRARFDPARDFVIVEGQLLWHIGVVGIVASRVLREFFRPTFILGGDAEQWRGSGRSIEGFDLAAALRECDDLLVRHGGHAMAAGITIDPANVGVFRDRLNAIARRTLRPEQLQPVLKLDAEVMLRELTVERLGELDRLAPTGMGNPALQFCAIGLRLHRPPLRMGKEQQHLKLHVTDGNDIREAVWWNVPKSYAVPTTFDLAFTPQVNEFKGNRTVQLKVADLREA
;
A
#
# COMPACT_ATOMS: atom_id res chain seq x y z
N MET A 1 27.94 12.84 13.00
CA MET A 1 29.20 12.23 12.52
C MET A 1 30.18 13.23 11.90
N LYS A 2 29.87 13.94 10.80
CA LYS A 2 30.80 14.94 10.20
C LYS A 2 31.32 15.92 11.25
N ARG A 3 30.47 16.49 12.11
CA ARG A 3 30.86 17.41 13.18
C ARG A 3 31.74 16.75 14.24
N GLY A 4 31.45 15.51 14.66
CA GLY A 4 32.30 14.78 15.63
C GLY A 4 33.68 14.47 15.08
N ARG A 5 33.81 14.11 13.79
CA ARG A 5 35.09 13.91 13.11
C ARG A 5 35.84 15.25 12.95
N ALA A 6 35.13 16.32 12.58
CA ALA A 6 35.72 17.66 12.49
C ALA A 6 36.21 18.17 13.84
N LEU A 7 35.56 17.77 14.94
CA LEU A 7 35.98 18.08 16.31
C LEU A 7 37.00 17.06 16.87
N GLN A 8 37.49 16.14 16.04
CA GLN A 8 38.48 15.11 16.39
C GLN A 8 38.07 14.23 17.59
N LEU A 9 36.78 14.03 17.81
CA LEU A 9 36.30 13.16 18.89
C LEU A 9 36.59 11.69 18.52
N ALA A 10 37.38 11.03 19.36
CA ALA A 10 37.92 9.67 19.09
C ALA A 10 36.82 8.64 18.78
N GLU A 11 35.70 8.73 19.44
CA GLU A 11 34.53 7.86 19.24
C GLU A 11 33.90 7.96 17.83
N PHE A 12 34.13 9.07 17.11
CA PHE A 12 33.62 9.27 15.76
C PHE A 12 34.66 8.97 14.66
N ALA A 13 35.92 8.81 15.02
CA ALA A 13 37.00 8.62 14.05
C ALA A 13 36.81 7.30 13.24
N ALA A 14 36.50 6.20 13.94
CA ALA A 14 36.34 4.85 13.37
C ALA A 14 34.90 4.40 13.24
N PHE A 15 33.89 5.23 13.57
CA PHE A 15 32.51 4.83 13.54
C PHE A 15 32.01 4.57 12.11
N ASP A 16 31.64 3.32 11.80
CA ASP A 16 31.07 2.91 10.54
C ASP A 16 29.53 2.95 10.62
N VAL A 17 28.91 3.72 9.73
CA VAL A 17 27.44 3.83 9.64
C VAL A 17 26.79 2.76 8.76
N ARG A 18 27.58 2.07 7.94
CA ARG A 18 27.07 1.07 7.01
C ARG A 18 26.29 -0.06 7.68
N PRO A 19 26.62 -0.51 8.90
CA PRO A 19 25.79 -1.47 9.64
C PRO A 19 24.37 -0.99 9.97
N LEU A 20 24.09 0.33 9.87
CA LEU A 20 22.77 0.91 10.11
C LEU A 20 21.91 1.01 8.85
N LEU A 21 22.40 0.59 7.69
CA LEU A 21 21.65 0.64 6.43
C LEU A 21 20.41 -0.27 6.43
N ASP A 22 20.42 -1.34 7.21
CA ASP A 22 19.23 -2.17 7.45
C ASP A 22 18.06 -1.34 8.02
N LEU A 23 18.32 -0.48 8.99
CA LEU A 23 17.32 0.42 9.57
C LEU A 23 16.96 1.58 8.63
N VAL A 24 17.90 2.04 7.81
CA VAL A 24 17.63 3.06 6.79
C VAL A 24 16.67 2.51 5.74
N ALA A 25 16.91 1.30 5.22
CA ALA A 25 15.99 0.66 4.28
C ALA A 25 14.61 0.45 4.91
N LEU A 26 14.56 -0.06 6.15
CA LEU A 26 13.32 -0.25 6.90
C LEU A 26 12.51 1.05 7.00
N GLY A 27 13.13 2.14 7.46
CA GLY A 27 12.45 3.42 7.63
C GLY A 27 12.04 4.05 6.30
N THR A 28 12.92 4.07 5.30
CA THR A 28 12.67 4.68 3.98
C THR A 28 11.50 4.00 3.27
N ILE A 29 11.43 2.67 3.29
CA ILE A 29 10.36 1.91 2.64
C ILE A 29 9.05 2.03 3.44
N ALA A 30 9.11 1.86 4.77
CA ALA A 30 7.91 1.88 5.62
C ALA A 30 7.20 3.24 5.63
N ASP A 31 7.94 4.33 5.45
CA ASP A 31 7.42 5.71 5.38
C ASP A 31 7.09 6.16 3.95
N LEU A 32 7.14 5.25 2.98
CA LEU A 32 6.83 5.51 1.56
C LEU A 32 7.65 6.65 0.94
N VAL A 33 8.92 6.78 1.36
CA VAL A 33 9.84 7.77 0.78
C VAL A 33 10.15 7.37 -0.68
N PRO A 34 10.19 8.33 -1.63
CA PRO A 34 10.50 8.02 -3.03
C PRO A 34 11.83 7.28 -3.20
N LEU A 35 11.80 6.12 -3.87
CA LEU A 35 12.97 5.27 -4.15
C LEU A 35 13.69 5.73 -5.41
N ILE A 36 14.14 6.98 -5.39
CA ILE A 36 14.91 7.62 -6.47
C ILE A 36 16.22 8.21 -5.92
N GLY A 37 17.18 8.47 -6.78
CA GLY A 37 18.46 9.10 -6.41
C GLY A 37 19.14 8.40 -5.22
N GLU A 38 19.52 9.17 -4.21
CA GLU A 38 20.22 8.68 -3.01
C GLU A 38 19.40 7.65 -2.22
N ASN A 39 18.08 7.85 -2.11
CA ASN A 39 17.21 6.91 -1.39
C ASN A 39 17.23 5.52 -2.03
N ARG A 40 17.23 5.45 -3.36
CA ARG A 40 17.33 4.15 -4.06
C ARG A 40 18.65 3.47 -3.77
N ILE A 41 19.77 4.20 -3.80
CA ILE A 41 21.10 3.65 -3.50
C ILE A 41 21.15 3.13 -2.06
N LEU A 42 20.68 3.94 -1.10
CA LEU A 42 20.67 3.59 0.31
C LEU A 42 19.77 2.38 0.59
N VAL A 43 18.60 2.31 -0.05
CA VAL A 43 17.66 1.19 0.11
C VAL A 43 18.21 -0.07 -0.53
N THR A 44 18.86 -0.01 -1.69
CA THR A 44 19.52 -1.16 -2.31
C THR A 44 20.53 -1.79 -1.35
N ALA A 45 21.51 -1.01 -0.89
CA ALA A 45 22.50 -1.48 0.06
C ALA A 45 21.89 -1.88 1.43
N GLY A 46 20.82 -1.20 1.82
CA GLY A 46 20.09 -1.49 3.06
C GLY A 46 19.32 -2.79 3.03
N LEU A 47 18.71 -3.17 1.89
CA LEU A 47 18.04 -4.46 1.71
C LEU A 47 19.04 -5.62 1.71
N GLU A 48 20.22 -5.47 1.10
CA GLU A 48 21.30 -6.45 1.20
C GLU A 48 21.71 -6.67 2.66
N ARG A 49 21.87 -5.55 3.41
CA ARG A 49 22.15 -5.60 4.85
C ARG A 49 21.03 -6.23 5.65
N LEU A 50 19.79 -5.92 5.34
CA LEU A 50 18.60 -6.47 6.02
C LEU A 50 18.53 -7.98 5.85
N ASN A 51 18.85 -8.50 4.66
CA ASN A 51 18.90 -9.92 4.39
C ASN A 51 20.06 -10.67 5.06
N SER A 52 21.12 -9.94 5.45
CA SER A 52 22.27 -10.47 6.21
C SER A 52 22.34 -9.95 7.64
N THR A 53 21.25 -9.34 8.13
CA THR A 53 21.22 -8.72 9.46
C THR A 53 21.44 -9.74 10.57
N ARG A 54 22.15 -9.30 11.61
CA ARG A 54 22.31 -10.02 12.89
C ARG A 54 21.58 -9.34 14.04
N ARG A 55 20.75 -8.31 13.75
CA ARG A 55 19.95 -7.63 14.77
C ARG A 55 18.90 -8.58 15.32
N PRO A 56 18.93 -8.88 16.65
CA PRO A 56 17.95 -9.78 17.23
C PRO A 56 16.51 -9.36 16.96
N GLY A 57 16.21 -8.06 17.05
CA GLY A 57 14.87 -7.54 16.82
C GLY A 57 14.36 -7.74 15.39
N LEU A 58 15.22 -7.58 14.36
CA LEU A 58 14.83 -7.81 12.97
C LEU A 58 14.70 -9.30 12.65
N LEU A 59 15.54 -10.16 13.24
CA LEU A 59 15.41 -11.62 13.13
C LEU A 59 14.12 -12.12 13.76
N ALA A 60 13.80 -11.66 14.97
CA ALA A 60 12.55 -12.00 15.66
C ALA A 60 11.32 -11.49 14.88
N LEU A 61 11.40 -10.28 14.30
CA LEU A 61 10.32 -9.72 13.46
C LEU A 61 10.11 -10.53 12.18
N LYS A 62 11.20 -10.98 11.53
CA LYS A 62 11.16 -11.87 10.37
C LYS A 62 10.45 -13.18 10.69
N ALA A 63 10.82 -13.80 11.81
CA ALA A 63 10.20 -15.03 12.28
C ALA A 63 8.71 -14.85 12.62
N ALA A 64 8.35 -13.80 13.38
CA ALA A 64 6.97 -13.49 13.72
C ALA A 64 6.10 -13.17 12.49
N ALA A 65 6.70 -12.61 11.43
CA ALA A 65 6.04 -12.36 10.16
C ALA A 65 5.89 -13.60 9.27
N GLY A 66 6.57 -14.72 9.60
CA GLY A 66 6.57 -15.93 8.79
C GLY A 66 7.30 -15.78 7.45
N ILE A 67 8.32 -14.91 7.39
CA ILE A 67 9.09 -14.68 6.16
C ILE A 67 10.23 -15.71 6.08
N GLU A 68 10.14 -16.65 5.16
CA GLU A 68 11.16 -17.67 4.92
C GLU A 68 12.19 -17.22 3.85
N GLY A 69 11.75 -16.42 2.89
CA GLY A 69 12.54 -15.97 1.74
C GLY A 69 13.35 -14.69 1.95
N THR A 70 13.72 -14.10 0.83
CA THR A 70 14.42 -12.83 0.74
C THR A 70 13.48 -11.67 1.11
N ILE A 71 13.98 -10.72 1.88
CA ILE A 71 13.26 -9.51 2.25
C ILE A 71 13.49 -8.47 1.17
N GLY A 72 12.42 -8.08 0.48
CA GLY A 72 12.38 -6.99 -0.48
C GLY A 72 11.55 -5.80 0.04
N THR A 73 11.22 -4.89 -0.85
CA THR A 73 10.37 -3.73 -0.52
C THR A 73 8.97 -4.15 -0.10
N TYR A 74 8.44 -5.26 -0.64
CA TYR A 74 7.14 -5.80 -0.26
C TYR A 74 7.12 -6.28 1.19
N GLU A 75 8.09 -7.09 1.60
CA GLU A 75 8.18 -7.61 2.98
C GLU A 75 8.34 -6.47 3.98
N VAL A 76 9.16 -5.47 3.65
CA VAL A 76 9.31 -4.28 4.50
C VAL A 76 8.01 -3.48 4.55
N GLY A 77 7.43 -3.13 3.42
CA GLY A 77 6.26 -2.25 3.35
C GLY A 77 4.97 -2.88 3.87
N PHE A 78 4.77 -4.20 3.66
CA PHE A 78 3.51 -4.87 3.95
C PHE A 78 3.58 -5.91 5.08
N GLN A 79 4.78 -6.26 5.54
CA GLN A 79 4.93 -7.21 6.64
C GLN A 79 5.65 -6.61 7.86
N PHE A 80 6.80 -5.96 7.70
CA PHE A 80 7.53 -5.33 8.81
C PHE A 80 6.87 -4.02 9.25
N GLY A 81 6.69 -3.10 8.31
CA GLY A 81 6.13 -1.77 8.58
C GLY A 81 4.79 -1.83 9.32
N PRO A 82 3.79 -2.62 8.88
CA PRO A 82 2.51 -2.72 9.57
C PRO A 82 2.61 -3.24 11.00
N ARG A 83 3.53 -4.18 11.32
CA ARG A 83 3.75 -4.68 12.69
C ARG A 83 4.37 -3.62 13.58
N LEU A 84 5.41 -2.95 13.12
CA LEU A 84 6.05 -1.86 13.86
C LEU A 84 5.08 -0.69 14.09
N ASN A 85 4.28 -0.34 13.09
CA ASN A 85 3.32 0.75 13.17
C ASN A 85 2.08 0.42 14.01
N ALA A 86 1.75 -0.87 14.21
CA ALA A 86 0.56 -1.27 14.98
C ALA A 86 0.64 -0.80 16.43
N ALA A 87 1.82 -0.83 17.05
CA ALA A 87 2.04 -0.33 18.41
C ALA A 87 1.62 1.15 18.54
N GLY A 88 2.09 2.02 17.64
CA GLY A 88 1.78 3.45 17.67
C GLY A 88 0.35 3.81 17.24
N ARG A 89 -0.41 2.89 16.66
CA ARG A 89 -1.82 3.10 16.28
C ARG A 89 -2.80 2.75 17.37
N LEU A 90 -2.48 1.74 18.18
CA LEU A 90 -3.36 1.24 19.24
C LEU A 90 -2.92 1.72 20.63
N GLU A 91 -1.62 1.89 20.86
CA GLU A 91 -1.07 2.27 22.17
C GLU A 91 0.15 3.21 22.04
N ASN A 92 1.38 2.66 22.06
CA ASN A 92 2.63 3.41 22.14
C ASN A 92 3.73 2.81 21.25
N ALA A 93 4.40 3.66 20.46
CA ALA A 93 5.48 3.27 19.57
C ALA A 93 6.78 2.79 20.29
N SER A 94 6.88 2.94 21.61
CA SER A 94 8.08 2.57 22.40
C SER A 94 8.46 1.10 22.24
N GLU A 95 7.50 0.19 22.11
CA GLU A 95 7.79 -1.24 21.94
C GLU A 95 8.47 -1.55 20.62
N ALA A 96 8.08 -0.89 19.54
CA ALA A 96 8.77 -1.03 18.26
C ALA A 96 10.25 -0.60 18.38
N LEU A 97 10.52 0.49 19.10
CA LEU A 97 11.89 0.93 19.38
C LEU A 97 12.64 -0.08 20.26
N GLN A 98 11.99 -0.63 21.31
CA GLN A 98 12.57 -1.65 22.17
C GLN A 98 12.94 -2.91 21.39
N LEU A 99 12.06 -3.36 20.46
CA LEU A 99 12.36 -4.48 19.56
C LEU A 99 13.63 -4.21 18.76
N LEU A 100 13.74 -3.06 18.09
CA LEU A 100 14.90 -2.72 17.26
C LEU A 100 16.22 -2.58 18.04
N ARG A 101 16.12 -2.34 19.35
CA ARG A 101 17.25 -2.20 20.29
C ARG A 101 17.49 -3.45 21.16
N ALA A 102 16.72 -4.52 20.97
CA ALA A 102 16.84 -5.73 21.78
C ALA A 102 18.28 -6.28 21.74
N PRO A 103 18.86 -6.62 22.89
CA PRO A 103 20.26 -7.05 22.98
C PRO A 103 20.46 -8.47 22.42
N ASP A 104 19.43 -9.32 22.51
CA ASP A 104 19.45 -10.73 22.10
C ASP A 104 18.07 -11.21 21.64
N LEU A 105 18.00 -12.42 21.13
CA LEU A 105 16.75 -13.03 20.65
C LEU A 105 15.76 -13.31 21.78
N ALA A 106 16.21 -13.65 22.97
CA ALA A 106 15.35 -13.92 24.11
C ALA A 106 14.54 -12.70 24.53
N ALA A 107 15.16 -11.51 24.47
CA ALA A 107 14.49 -10.23 24.69
C ALA A 107 13.63 -9.79 23.51
N ALA A 108 14.04 -10.10 22.27
CA ALA A 108 13.34 -9.66 21.06
C ALA A 108 12.07 -10.44 20.75
N GLU A 109 12.08 -11.75 20.91
CA GLU A 109 10.97 -12.63 20.50
C GLU A 109 9.63 -12.31 21.17
N PRO A 110 9.53 -12.09 22.51
CA PRO A 110 8.24 -11.76 23.11
C PRO A 110 7.69 -10.43 22.58
N ILE A 111 8.55 -9.44 22.30
CA ILE A 111 8.14 -8.14 21.76
C ILE A 111 7.65 -8.31 20.32
N ALA A 112 8.37 -9.06 19.48
CA ALA A 112 7.97 -9.32 18.11
C ALA A 112 6.62 -10.04 18.02
N ARG A 113 6.36 -11.03 18.89
CA ARG A 113 5.06 -11.70 18.98
C ARG A 113 3.94 -10.76 19.44
N ALA A 114 4.21 -9.87 20.42
CA ALA A 114 3.23 -8.87 20.86
C ALA A 114 2.87 -7.91 19.72
N LEU A 115 3.85 -7.41 18.95
CA LEU A 115 3.62 -6.55 17.79
C LEU A 115 2.83 -7.26 16.67
N ASP A 116 3.10 -8.55 16.42
CA ASP A 116 2.33 -9.34 15.46
C ASP A 116 0.87 -9.52 15.92
N HIS A 117 0.64 -9.80 17.20
CA HIS A 117 -0.71 -9.90 17.78
C HIS A 117 -1.48 -8.58 17.59
N ARG A 118 -0.90 -7.46 17.98
CA ARG A 118 -1.52 -6.13 17.78
C ARG A 118 -1.78 -5.79 16.31
N ASN A 119 -0.89 -6.20 15.43
CA ASN A 119 -1.13 -6.01 14.01
C ASN A 119 -2.34 -6.81 13.51
N ARG A 120 -2.55 -8.04 14.02
CA ARG A 120 -3.74 -8.85 13.72
C ARG A 120 -5.01 -8.22 14.30
N GLU A 121 -4.97 -7.71 15.53
CA GLU A 121 -6.09 -6.97 16.13
C GLU A 121 -6.44 -5.74 15.32
N ARG A 122 -5.44 -4.92 14.97
CA ARG A 122 -5.63 -3.76 14.10
C ARG A 122 -6.27 -4.16 12.76
N GLN A 123 -5.81 -5.25 12.13
CA GLN A 123 -6.37 -5.74 10.87
C GLN A 123 -7.83 -6.20 11.01
N ALA A 124 -8.20 -6.80 12.15
CA ALA A 124 -9.57 -7.18 12.43
C ALA A 124 -10.48 -5.96 12.56
N ILE A 125 -10.09 -4.97 13.38
CA ILE A 125 -10.80 -3.70 13.54
C ILE A 125 -10.95 -2.99 12.19
N GLU A 126 -9.85 -2.88 11.44
CA GLU A 126 -9.82 -2.26 10.11
C GLU A 126 -10.79 -2.93 9.13
N ARG A 127 -10.85 -4.27 9.13
CA ARG A 127 -11.76 -5.03 8.27
C ARG A 127 -13.21 -4.74 8.62
N THR A 128 -13.57 -4.84 9.89
CA THR A 128 -14.94 -4.57 10.36
C THR A 128 -15.39 -3.18 9.93
N ILE A 129 -14.60 -2.14 10.24
CA ILE A 129 -14.95 -0.76 9.86
C ILE A 129 -15.02 -0.61 8.33
N THR A 130 -14.10 -1.22 7.58
CA THR A 130 -14.11 -1.15 6.11
C THR A 130 -15.38 -1.77 5.54
N ASP A 131 -15.78 -2.95 6.02
CA ASP A 131 -16.97 -3.66 5.54
C ASP A 131 -18.25 -2.88 5.85
N GLU A 132 -18.36 -2.30 7.04
CA GLU A 132 -19.47 -1.41 7.44
C GLU A 132 -19.55 -0.17 6.53
N VAL A 133 -18.44 0.55 6.37
CA VAL A 133 -18.37 1.77 5.56
C VAL A 133 -18.68 1.49 4.10
N THR A 134 -18.03 0.49 3.50
CA THR A 134 -18.20 0.20 2.08
C THR A 134 -19.62 -0.31 1.80
N GLY A 135 -20.20 -1.10 2.70
CA GLY A 135 -21.60 -1.52 2.63
C GLY A 135 -22.57 -0.34 2.64
N ALA A 136 -22.39 0.59 3.59
CA ALA A 136 -23.21 1.79 3.69
C ALA A 136 -23.08 2.71 2.47
N ILE A 137 -21.85 2.87 1.95
CA ILE A 137 -21.62 3.68 0.75
C ILE A 137 -22.26 3.03 -0.48
N ARG A 138 -22.01 1.75 -0.74
CA ARG A 138 -22.57 1.04 -1.90
C ARG A 138 -24.09 1.13 -2.00
N ALA A 139 -24.79 1.18 -0.86
CA ALA A 139 -26.26 1.27 -0.82
C ALA A 139 -26.80 2.62 -1.32
N ARG A 140 -25.99 3.68 -1.37
CA ARG A 140 -26.45 5.05 -1.66
C ARG A 140 -25.55 5.85 -2.61
N PHE A 141 -24.39 5.33 -2.99
CA PHE A 141 -23.41 6.04 -3.81
C PHE A 141 -23.96 6.33 -5.21
N ASP A 142 -23.96 7.60 -5.55
CA ASP A 142 -24.29 8.09 -6.88
C ASP A 142 -23.04 8.76 -7.50
N PRO A 143 -22.39 8.13 -8.49
CA PRO A 143 -21.18 8.68 -9.12
C PRO A 143 -21.36 10.09 -9.72
N ALA A 144 -22.59 10.47 -10.07
CA ALA A 144 -22.89 11.78 -10.63
C ALA A 144 -23.02 12.88 -9.56
N ARG A 145 -23.23 12.49 -8.30
CA ARG A 145 -23.48 13.42 -7.18
C ARG A 145 -22.38 13.42 -6.14
N ASP A 146 -21.79 12.26 -5.88
CA ASP A 146 -20.83 12.03 -4.80
C ASP A 146 -19.39 12.19 -5.31
N PHE A 147 -18.91 13.42 -5.27
CA PHE A 147 -17.54 13.77 -5.64
C PHE A 147 -16.54 13.57 -4.49
N VAL A 148 -17.04 13.64 -3.25
CA VAL A 148 -16.27 13.37 -2.02
C VAL A 148 -17.09 12.46 -1.11
N ILE A 149 -16.44 11.48 -0.52
CA ILE A 149 -17.04 10.60 0.48
C ILE A 149 -16.67 11.10 1.88
N VAL A 150 -17.67 11.32 2.71
CA VAL A 150 -17.48 11.64 4.14
C VAL A 150 -18.36 10.70 4.94
N GLU A 151 -17.74 9.78 5.68
CA GLU A 151 -18.42 8.83 6.54
C GLU A 151 -17.85 8.87 7.94
N GLY A 152 -18.75 8.71 8.91
CA GLY A 152 -18.35 8.67 10.30
C GLY A 152 -19.35 7.92 11.16
N GLN A 153 -18.84 7.27 12.18
CA GLN A 153 -19.65 6.60 13.18
C GLN A 153 -19.00 6.69 14.55
N LEU A 154 -19.85 6.80 15.58
CA LEU A 154 -19.46 6.72 16.97
C LEU A 154 -18.64 5.43 17.23
N LEU A 155 -17.59 5.54 18.03
CA LEU A 155 -16.73 4.45 18.47
C LEU A 155 -15.81 3.84 17.39
N TRP A 156 -15.80 4.32 16.16
CA TRP A 156 -14.75 3.88 15.23
C TRP A 156 -13.36 4.33 15.71
N HIS A 157 -12.43 3.39 15.72
CA HIS A 157 -11.11 3.60 16.31
C HIS A 157 -10.27 4.58 15.47
N ILE A 158 -9.94 5.74 16.04
CA ILE A 158 -9.24 6.85 15.35
C ILE A 158 -7.87 6.47 14.77
N GLY A 159 -7.17 5.49 15.36
CA GLY A 159 -5.88 4.98 14.86
C GLY A 159 -5.99 4.19 13.55
N VAL A 160 -7.22 3.81 13.14
CA VAL A 160 -7.47 2.95 11.98
C VAL A 160 -8.20 3.68 10.85
N VAL A 161 -8.98 4.73 11.14
CA VAL A 161 -9.79 5.46 10.14
C VAL A 161 -8.98 5.93 8.92
N GLY A 162 -7.70 6.27 9.07
CA GLY A 162 -6.84 6.66 7.95
C GLY A 162 -6.52 5.52 6.98
N ILE A 163 -6.49 4.27 7.47
CA ILE A 163 -6.31 3.10 6.62
C ILE A 163 -7.62 2.78 5.89
N VAL A 164 -8.73 2.87 6.62
CA VAL A 164 -10.07 2.70 6.05
C VAL A 164 -10.32 3.73 4.96
N ALA A 165 -10.00 5.02 5.19
CA ALA A 165 -10.11 6.07 4.17
C ALA A 165 -9.34 5.72 2.88
N SER A 166 -8.13 5.14 3.01
CA SER A 166 -7.35 4.69 1.86
C SER A 166 -7.98 3.52 1.11
N ARG A 167 -8.70 2.62 1.81
CA ARG A 167 -9.42 1.49 1.18
C ARG A 167 -10.67 1.96 0.45
N VAL A 168 -11.46 2.81 1.09
CA VAL A 168 -12.67 3.42 0.49
C VAL A 168 -12.30 4.23 -0.75
N LEU A 169 -11.24 5.07 -0.66
CA LEU A 169 -10.74 5.81 -1.81
C LEU A 169 -10.38 4.87 -2.97
N ARG A 170 -9.72 3.75 -2.68
CA ARG A 170 -9.28 2.79 -3.70
C ARG A 170 -10.46 2.10 -4.39
N GLU A 171 -11.56 1.87 -3.66
CA GLU A 171 -12.76 1.22 -4.18
C GLU A 171 -13.63 2.17 -5.01
N PHE A 172 -13.86 3.39 -4.50
CA PHE A 172 -14.80 4.34 -5.13
C PHE A 172 -14.11 5.41 -5.97
N PHE A 173 -12.80 5.51 -5.88
CA PHE A 173 -11.95 6.51 -6.52
C PHE A 173 -12.46 7.94 -6.30
N ARG A 174 -12.71 8.28 -5.03
CA ARG A 174 -13.17 9.61 -4.56
C ARG A 174 -12.31 10.08 -3.40
N PRO A 175 -12.01 11.39 -3.29
CA PRO A 175 -11.48 11.95 -2.04
C PRO A 175 -12.38 11.51 -0.88
N THR A 176 -11.77 11.01 0.20
CA THR A 176 -12.52 10.32 1.25
C THR A 176 -12.07 10.77 2.62
N PHE A 177 -13.01 11.13 3.48
CA PHE A 177 -12.83 11.32 4.92
C PHE A 177 -13.56 10.23 5.69
N ILE A 178 -12.86 9.58 6.59
CA ILE A 178 -13.44 8.62 7.56
C ILE A 178 -13.23 9.20 8.96
N LEU A 179 -14.32 9.25 9.72
CA LEU A 179 -14.41 9.92 11.01
C LEU A 179 -14.76 8.90 12.09
N GLY A 180 -14.20 9.05 13.26
CA GLY A 180 -14.55 8.27 14.45
C GLY A 180 -14.31 9.09 15.70
N GLY A 181 -14.91 8.70 16.81
CA GLY A 181 -14.75 9.41 18.08
C GLY A 181 -15.86 9.11 19.08
N ASP A 182 -16.02 10.01 20.00
CA ASP A 182 -17.05 9.96 21.06
C ASP A 182 -18.26 10.87 20.73
N ALA A 183 -19.10 11.09 21.72
CA ALA A 183 -20.30 11.90 21.55
C ALA A 183 -20.01 13.41 21.35
N GLU A 184 -18.84 13.88 21.75
CA GLU A 184 -18.49 15.32 21.75
C GLU A 184 -17.68 15.71 20.52
N GLN A 185 -16.70 14.91 20.15
CA GLN A 185 -15.78 15.24 19.05
C GLN A 185 -15.42 14.02 18.21
N TRP A 186 -15.51 14.18 16.89
CA TRP A 186 -15.01 13.20 15.94
C TRP A 186 -13.67 13.63 15.35
N ARG A 187 -12.76 12.68 15.27
CA ARG A 187 -11.49 12.85 14.56
C ARG A 187 -11.54 12.07 13.28
N GLY A 188 -11.03 12.68 12.19
CA GLY A 188 -11.07 12.09 10.88
C GLY A 188 -9.74 12.11 10.19
N SER A 189 -9.61 11.19 9.26
CA SER A 189 -8.49 11.12 8.34
C SER A 189 -9.00 11.17 6.92
N GLY A 190 -8.46 12.12 6.14
CA GLY A 190 -8.73 12.29 4.73
C GLY A 190 -7.66 11.68 3.86
N ARG A 191 -8.06 11.16 2.70
CA ARG A 191 -7.21 10.73 1.59
C ARG A 191 -7.75 11.29 0.31
N SER A 192 -6.87 11.64 -0.64
CA SER A 192 -7.26 12.30 -1.89
C SER A 192 -6.79 11.57 -3.13
N ILE A 193 -7.35 11.99 -4.26
CA ILE A 193 -6.92 11.63 -5.61
C ILE A 193 -6.17 12.81 -6.23
N GLU A 194 -5.47 12.57 -7.32
CA GLU A 194 -4.81 13.63 -8.08
C GLU A 194 -5.83 14.66 -8.58
N GLY A 195 -5.53 15.93 -8.39
CA GLY A 195 -6.40 17.04 -8.78
C GLY A 195 -7.28 17.61 -7.66
N PHE A 196 -7.34 17.00 -6.47
CA PHE A 196 -8.07 17.54 -5.33
C PHE A 196 -7.16 17.74 -4.11
N ASP A 197 -6.87 19.00 -3.79
CA ASP A 197 -6.03 19.38 -2.65
C ASP A 197 -6.88 19.46 -1.36
N LEU A 198 -6.69 18.44 -0.46
CA LEU A 198 -7.39 18.41 0.81
C LEU A 198 -7.06 19.61 1.70
N ALA A 199 -5.78 20.02 1.74
CA ALA A 199 -5.39 21.13 2.61
C ALA A 199 -6.03 22.45 2.14
N ALA A 200 -6.17 22.66 0.83
CA ALA A 200 -6.88 23.80 0.27
C ALA A 200 -8.39 23.72 0.58
N ALA A 201 -9.02 22.57 0.35
CA ALA A 201 -10.44 22.37 0.63
C ALA A 201 -10.80 22.55 2.11
N LEU A 202 -9.92 22.09 3.03
CA LEU A 202 -10.13 22.24 4.46
C LEU A 202 -10.07 23.71 4.92
N ARG A 203 -9.23 24.55 4.31
CA ARG A 203 -9.23 26.00 4.59
C ARG A 203 -10.57 26.67 4.25
N GLU A 204 -11.28 26.17 3.25
CA GLU A 204 -12.61 26.66 2.92
C GLU A 204 -13.72 26.12 3.85
N CYS A 205 -13.38 25.19 4.73
CA CYS A 205 -14.27 24.59 5.72
C CYS A 205 -13.86 24.94 7.16
N ASP A 206 -12.95 25.89 7.37
CA ASP A 206 -12.34 26.21 8.66
C ASP A 206 -13.39 26.51 9.76
N ASP A 207 -14.45 27.19 9.40
CA ASP A 207 -15.58 27.54 10.29
C ASP A 207 -16.37 26.32 10.79
N LEU A 208 -16.25 25.18 10.16
CA LEU A 208 -16.94 23.93 10.56
C LEU A 208 -16.05 23.01 11.40
N LEU A 209 -14.74 23.29 11.45
CA LEU A 209 -13.75 22.40 12.01
C LEU A 209 -13.18 22.96 13.32
N VAL A 210 -13.06 22.11 14.33
CA VAL A 210 -12.36 22.45 15.58
C VAL A 210 -10.85 22.54 15.33
N ARG A 211 -10.34 21.65 14.48
CA ARG A 211 -8.92 21.61 14.09
C ARG A 211 -8.77 20.85 12.76
N HIS A 212 -7.88 21.31 11.93
CA HIS A 212 -7.46 20.56 10.73
C HIS A 212 -5.98 20.75 10.41
N GLY A 213 -5.42 19.88 9.56
CA GLY A 213 -4.06 19.99 9.07
C GLY A 213 -3.70 18.83 8.16
N GLY A 214 -2.65 19.00 7.37
CA GLY A 214 -2.16 18.01 6.43
C GLY A 214 -1.65 18.62 5.14
N HIS A 215 -1.68 17.79 4.10
CA HIS A 215 -1.15 18.08 2.77
C HIS A 215 -2.24 17.80 1.70
N ALA A 216 -1.92 18.04 0.44
CA ALA A 216 -2.87 17.81 -0.66
C ALA A 216 -3.48 16.41 -0.67
N MET A 217 -2.68 15.37 -0.42
CA MET A 217 -3.10 13.95 -0.55
C MET A 217 -3.58 13.30 0.75
N ALA A 218 -3.26 13.86 1.90
CA ALA A 218 -3.65 13.31 3.20
C ALA A 218 -3.80 14.42 4.24
N ALA A 219 -4.90 14.39 4.98
CA ALA A 219 -5.20 15.38 6.00
C ALA A 219 -5.89 14.76 7.21
N GLY A 220 -5.80 15.45 8.35
CA GLY A 220 -6.50 15.11 9.57
C GLY A 220 -7.43 16.25 9.99
N ILE A 221 -8.57 15.89 10.56
CA ILE A 221 -9.55 16.87 11.08
C ILE A 221 -10.05 16.47 12.45
N THR A 222 -10.55 17.48 13.19
CA THR A 222 -11.42 17.31 14.35
C THR A 222 -12.66 18.14 14.11
N ILE A 223 -13.84 17.56 14.27
CA ILE A 223 -15.13 18.16 13.91
C ILE A 223 -16.19 17.81 14.96
N ASP A 224 -17.11 18.72 15.18
CA ASP A 224 -18.35 18.44 15.91
C ASP A 224 -19.23 17.51 15.05
N PRO A 225 -19.75 16.40 15.59
CA PRO A 225 -20.64 15.50 14.84
C PRO A 225 -21.82 16.21 14.17
N ALA A 226 -22.35 17.27 14.77
CA ALA A 226 -23.44 18.07 14.21
C ALA A 226 -23.07 18.74 12.87
N ASN A 227 -21.79 19.04 12.65
CA ASN A 227 -21.31 19.71 11.45
C ASN A 227 -20.98 18.77 10.29
N VAL A 228 -20.97 17.45 10.51
CA VAL A 228 -20.52 16.46 9.50
C VAL A 228 -21.33 16.53 8.21
N GLY A 229 -22.66 16.73 8.31
CA GLY A 229 -23.52 16.88 7.13
C GLY A 229 -23.15 18.09 6.28
N VAL A 230 -23.04 19.25 6.93
CA VAL A 230 -22.67 20.52 6.25
C VAL A 230 -21.25 20.43 5.67
N PHE A 231 -20.33 19.82 6.39
CA PHE A 231 -18.95 19.57 5.91
C PHE A 231 -18.93 18.70 4.66
N ARG A 232 -19.70 17.60 4.63
CA ARG A 232 -19.87 16.74 3.45
C ARG A 232 -20.37 17.52 2.24
N ASP A 233 -21.42 18.31 2.43
CA ASP A 233 -22.04 19.08 1.35
C ASP A 233 -21.09 20.14 0.80
N ARG A 234 -20.35 20.84 1.68
CA ARG A 234 -19.37 21.85 1.30
C ARG A 234 -18.20 21.24 0.54
N LEU A 235 -17.64 20.11 1.01
CA LEU A 235 -16.58 19.40 0.29
C LEU A 235 -17.04 18.93 -1.10
N ASN A 236 -18.27 18.42 -1.23
CA ASN A 236 -18.83 18.06 -2.52
C ASN A 236 -19.00 19.26 -3.45
N ALA A 237 -19.41 20.42 -2.93
CA ALA A 237 -19.48 21.64 -3.72
C ALA A 237 -18.10 22.11 -4.20
N ILE A 238 -17.07 22.03 -3.33
CA ILE A 238 -15.68 22.31 -3.69
C ILE A 238 -15.20 21.36 -4.77
N ALA A 239 -15.41 20.05 -4.60
CA ALA A 239 -14.94 19.05 -5.54
C ALA A 239 -15.60 19.18 -6.93
N ARG A 240 -16.91 19.49 -7.00
CA ARG A 240 -17.60 19.71 -8.27
C ARG A 240 -17.04 20.85 -9.10
N ARG A 241 -16.50 21.90 -8.46
CA ARG A 241 -15.90 23.02 -9.21
C ARG A 241 -14.41 22.81 -9.52
N THR A 242 -13.75 21.88 -8.82
CA THR A 242 -12.29 21.64 -8.96
C THR A 242 -11.96 20.42 -9.78
N LEU A 243 -12.73 19.33 -9.65
CA LEU A 243 -12.47 18.07 -10.35
C LEU A 243 -13.24 17.96 -11.65
N ARG A 244 -12.56 17.48 -12.68
CA ARG A 244 -13.19 17.09 -13.94
C ARG A 244 -13.61 15.62 -13.87
N PRO A 245 -14.63 15.19 -14.63
CA PRO A 245 -15.11 13.81 -14.63
C PRO A 245 -14.01 12.75 -14.88
N GLU A 246 -13.05 13.10 -15.77
CA GLU A 246 -11.94 12.20 -16.11
C GLU A 246 -11.01 11.92 -14.92
N GLN A 247 -10.93 12.87 -13.98
CA GLN A 247 -10.13 12.73 -12.76
C GLN A 247 -10.80 11.86 -11.69
N LEU A 248 -12.07 11.52 -11.88
CA LEU A 248 -12.84 10.64 -11.00
C LEU A 248 -12.80 9.17 -11.43
N GLN A 249 -11.93 8.83 -12.37
CA GLN A 249 -11.69 7.47 -12.85
C GLN A 249 -10.24 7.07 -12.61
N PRO A 250 -9.98 5.85 -12.14
CA PRO A 250 -8.61 5.37 -11.99
C PRO A 250 -7.96 5.25 -13.36
N VAL A 251 -6.71 5.70 -13.45
CA VAL A 251 -5.88 5.58 -14.66
C VAL A 251 -4.78 4.57 -14.39
N LEU A 252 -4.71 3.53 -15.21
CA LEU A 252 -3.62 2.58 -15.24
C LEU A 252 -2.56 3.06 -16.22
N LYS A 253 -1.35 3.36 -15.70
CA LYS A 253 -0.21 3.74 -16.52
C LYS A 253 0.52 2.49 -16.97
N LEU A 254 0.73 2.36 -18.27
CA LEU A 254 1.46 1.25 -18.89
C LEU A 254 2.79 1.76 -19.43
N ASP A 255 3.85 0.99 -19.23
CA ASP A 255 5.19 1.36 -19.69
C ASP A 255 5.44 0.96 -21.14
N ALA A 256 4.90 -0.18 -21.58
CA ALA A 256 4.99 -0.64 -22.97
C ALA A 256 3.93 -1.69 -23.31
N GLU A 257 3.62 -1.79 -24.62
CA GLU A 257 2.97 -2.93 -25.22
C GLU A 257 4.03 -3.97 -25.59
N VAL A 258 3.76 -5.25 -25.30
CA VAL A 258 4.69 -6.36 -25.52
C VAL A 258 3.98 -7.58 -26.10
N MET A 259 4.70 -8.37 -26.91
CA MET A 259 4.24 -9.69 -27.34
C MET A 259 4.59 -10.75 -26.27
N LEU A 260 3.78 -11.80 -26.14
CA LEU A 260 4.02 -12.83 -25.14
C LEU A 260 5.39 -13.52 -25.32
N ARG A 261 5.89 -13.66 -26.56
CA ARG A 261 7.21 -14.22 -26.88
C ARG A 261 8.38 -13.41 -26.30
N GLU A 262 8.18 -12.13 -26.05
CA GLU A 262 9.23 -11.27 -25.51
C GLU A 262 9.43 -11.44 -24.01
N LEU A 263 8.46 -12.03 -23.35
CA LEU A 263 8.48 -12.29 -21.91
C LEU A 263 9.20 -13.59 -21.63
N THR A 264 10.51 -13.52 -21.51
CA THR A 264 11.38 -14.66 -21.15
C THR A 264 11.97 -14.45 -19.74
N VAL A 265 12.40 -15.55 -19.10
CA VAL A 265 13.01 -15.49 -17.76
C VAL A 265 14.29 -14.65 -17.80
N GLU A 266 15.05 -14.72 -18.88
CA GLU A 266 16.30 -13.97 -19.07
C GLU A 266 16.00 -12.45 -19.12
N ARG A 267 15.03 -12.03 -19.94
CA ARG A 267 14.65 -10.61 -20.05
C ARG A 267 14.08 -10.07 -18.74
N LEU A 268 13.29 -10.88 -18.01
CA LEU A 268 12.82 -10.48 -16.70
C LEU A 268 13.98 -10.27 -15.72
N GLY A 269 15.03 -11.11 -15.79
CA GLY A 269 16.25 -10.92 -15.01
C GLY A 269 16.97 -9.59 -15.31
N GLU A 270 16.87 -9.06 -16.53
CA GLU A 270 17.36 -7.71 -16.86
C GLU A 270 16.52 -6.63 -16.20
N LEU A 271 15.19 -6.81 -16.13
CA LEU A 271 14.27 -5.87 -15.45
C LEU A 271 14.51 -5.84 -13.93
N ASP A 272 15.01 -6.88 -13.32
CA ASP A 272 15.37 -6.91 -11.90
C ASP A 272 16.43 -5.85 -11.55
N ARG A 273 17.20 -5.35 -12.51
CA ARG A 273 18.16 -4.24 -12.34
C ARG A 273 17.47 -2.90 -12.03
N LEU A 274 16.16 -2.78 -12.27
CA LEU A 274 15.37 -1.62 -11.91
C LEU A 274 14.95 -1.62 -10.43
N ALA A 275 15.09 -2.75 -9.73
CA ALA A 275 14.84 -2.85 -8.30
C ALA A 275 15.82 -1.96 -7.49
N PRO A 276 15.45 -1.57 -6.27
CA PRO A 276 14.18 -1.82 -5.61
C PRO A 276 13.05 -0.93 -6.14
N THR A 277 11.89 -1.54 -6.38
CA THR A 277 10.68 -0.83 -6.80
C THR A 277 9.85 -0.38 -5.60
N GLY A 278 9.12 0.73 -5.75
CA GLY A 278 8.29 1.32 -4.71
C GLY A 278 7.82 2.73 -5.07
N MET A 279 7.63 3.58 -4.07
CA MET A 279 7.23 4.98 -4.30
C MET A 279 8.27 5.69 -5.20
N GLY A 280 7.81 6.36 -6.25
CA GLY A 280 8.66 7.09 -7.20
C GLY A 280 9.47 6.22 -8.19
N ASN A 281 9.53 4.91 -7.97
CA ASN A 281 10.11 3.91 -8.87
C ASN A 281 9.19 2.68 -8.91
N PRO A 282 8.00 2.76 -9.55
CA PRO A 282 7.04 1.67 -9.56
C PRO A 282 7.56 0.45 -10.33
N ALA A 283 6.99 -0.72 -10.04
CA ALA A 283 7.20 -1.89 -10.88
C ALA A 283 6.64 -1.64 -12.27
N LEU A 284 7.32 -2.14 -13.30
CA LEU A 284 6.88 -1.98 -14.68
C LEU A 284 5.54 -2.67 -14.93
N GLN A 285 4.68 -1.98 -15.66
CA GLN A 285 3.41 -2.49 -16.12
C GLN A 285 3.38 -2.53 -17.66
N PHE A 286 3.11 -3.70 -18.18
CA PHE A 286 3.00 -3.93 -19.61
C PHE A 286 1.57 -4.22 -20.01
N CYS A 287 1.27 -4.10 -21.31
CA CYS A 287 0.07 -4.67 -21.89
C CYS A 287 0.42 -5.61 -23.05
N ALA A 288 -0.47 -6.57 -23.27
CA ALA A 288 -0.52 -7.37 -24.46
C ALA A 288 -1.96 -7.34 -25.00
N ILE A 289 -2.10 -7.10 -26.29
CA ILE A 289 -3.39 -6.85 -26.95
C ILE A 289 -3.89 -8.07 -27.71
N GLY A 290 -5.21 -8.17 -27.88
CA GLY A 290 -5.86 -9.19 -28.71
C GLY A 290 -5.69 -10.62 -28.21
N LEU A 291 -5.47 -10.81 -26.92
CA LEU A 291 -5.29 -12.13 -26.31
C LEU A 291 -6.61 -12.91 -26.24
N ARG A 292 -6.47 -14.23 -26.14
CA ARG A 292 -7.57 -15.19 -25.92
C ARG A 292 -7.20 -16.15 -24.80
N LEU A 293 -8.21 -16.81 -24.25
CA LEU A 293 -7.98 -17.93 -23.33
C LEU A 293 -7.53 -19.16 -24.14
N HIS A 294 -6.39 -19.72 -23.76
CA HIS A 294 -5.94 -21.02 -24.28
C HIS A 294 -6.77 -22.19 -23.72
N ARG A 295 -7.27 -22.06 -22.48
CA ARG A 295 -8.15 -23.02 -21.81
C ARG A 295 -9.06 -22.28 -20.81
N PRO A 296 -10.14 -22.94 -20.33
CA PRO A 296 -11.04 -22.32 -19.36
C PRO A 296 -10.31 -21.77 -18.13
N PRO A 297 -10.74 -20.60 -17.60
CA PRO A 297 -10.15 -20.02 -16.42
C PRO A 297 -10.40 -20.87 -15.18
N LEU A 298 -9.42 -20.91 -14.27
CA LEU A 298 -9.53 -21.65 -13.01
C LEU A 298 -9.70 -20.66 -11.85
N ARG A 299 -10.76 -20.83 -11.07
CA ARG A 299 -10.95 -20.10 -9.82
C ARG A 299 -10.07 -20.68 -8.72
N MET A 300 -9.47 -19.80 -7.91
CA MET A 300 -8.57 -20.14 -6.81
C MET A 300 -8.90 -19.35 -5.53
N GLY A 301 -8.34 -19.82 -4.40
CA GLY A 301 -8.58 -19.27 -3.08
C GLY A 301 -9.77 -19.93 -2.39
N LYS A 302 -9.84 -19.81 -1.05
CA LYS A 302 -10.91 -20.42 -0.23
C LYS A 302 -12.30 -19.95 -0.64
N GLU A 303 -12.41 -18.69 -1.08
CA GLU A 303 -13.67 -18.07 -1.51
C GLU A 303 -13.77 -17.98 -3.04
N GLN A 304 -12.89 -18.65 -3.80
CA GLN A 304 -12.82 -18.59 -5.26
C GLN A 304 -12.70 -17.16 -5.83
N GLN A 305 -12.04 -16.29 -5.09
CA GLN A 305 -11.93 -14.87 -5.38
C GLN A 305 -10.77 -14.52 -6.33
N HIS A 306 -9.98 -15.49 -6.77
CA HIS A 306 -8.84 -15.27 -7.68
C HIS A 306 -9.04 -16.05 -8.96
N LEU A 307 -8.48 -15.56 -10.07
CA LEU A 307 -8.48 -16.24 -11.37
C LEU A 307 -7.07 -16.62 -11.80
N LYS A 308 -6.90 -17.88 -12.19
CA LYS A 308 -5.74 -18.35 -12.94
C LYS A 308 -6.15 -18.51 -14.39
N LEU A 309 -5.49 -17.78 -15.26
CA LEU A 309 -5.72 -17.76 -16.70
C LEU A 309 -4.53 -18.39 -17.42
N HIS A 310 -4.77 -18.96 -18.58
CA HIS A 310 -3.74 -19.30 -19.57
C HIS A 310 -4.09 -18.53 -20.82
N VAL A 311 -3.33 -17.46 -21.07
CA VAL A 311 -3.57 -16.51 -22.15
C VAL A 311 -2.66 -16.81 -23.34
N THR A 312 -3.15 -16.58 -24.55
CA THR A 312 -2.40 -16.80 -25.79
C THR A 312 -2.65 -15.66 -26.80
N ASP A 313 -1.60 -15.32 -27.53
CA ASP A 313 -1.65 -14.46 -28.73
C ASP A 313 -1.79 -15.29 -30.04
N GLY A 314 -1.96 -16.61 -29.91
CA GLY A 314 -2.01 -17.57 -31.01
C GLY A 314 -0.69 -18.33 -31.24
N ASN A 315 0.44 -17.81 -30.77
CA ASN A 315 1.76 -18.41 -30.92
C ASN A 315 2.32 -18.87 -29.57
N ASP A 316 2.22 -18.03 -28.58
CA ASP A 316 2.77 -18.26 -27.26
C ASP A 316 1.65 -18.37 -26.20
N ILE A 317 1.96 -19.07 -25.11
CA ILE A 317 1.04 -19.21 -23.99
C ILE A 317 1.78 -18.73 -22.73
N ARG A 318 1.07 -17.96 -21.89
CA ARG A 318 1.55 -17.53 -20.57
C ARG A 318 0.48 -17.78 -19.50
N GLU A 319 0.96 -18.15 -18.32
CA GLU A 319 0.11 -18.20 -17.13
C GLU A 319 -0.09 -16.78 -16.61
N ALA A 320 -1.33 -16.41 -16.30
CA ALA A 320 -1.67 -15.14 -15.69
C ALA A 320 -2.50 -15.37 -14.42
N VAL A 321 -2.25 -14.58 -13.38
CA VAL A 321 -2.99 -14.64 -12.12
C VAL A 321 -3.60 -13.29 -11.82
N TRP A 322 -4.92 -13.29 -11.65
CA TRP A 322 -5.69 -12.10 -11.31
C TRP A 322 -6.30 -12.23 -9.92
N TRP A 323 -5.92 -11.34 -9.03
CA TRP A 323 -6.31 -11.38 -7.63
C TRP A 323 -7.59 -10.58 -7.37
N ASN A 324 -8.46 -11.09 -6.50
CA ASN A 324 -9.69 -10.41 -6.03
C ASN A 324 -10.67 -10.01 -7.15
N VAL A 325 -10.94 -10.95 -8.04
CA VAL A 325 -11.88 -10.76 -9.15
C VAL A 325 -13.28 -11.15 -8.71
N PRO A 326 -14.31 -10.32 -8.98
CA PRO A 326 -15.72 -10.66 -8.66
C PRO A 326 -16.09 -12.04 -9.18
N LYS A 327 -16.88 -12.79 -8.39
CA LYS A 327 -17.30 -14.14 -8.78
C LYS A 327 -18.13 -14.17 -10.09
N SER A 328 -18.87 -13.09 -10.31
CA SER A 328 -19.70 -12.91 -11.52
C SER A 328 -18.91 -12.47 -12.76
N TYR A 329 -17.60 -12.16 -12.62
CA TYR A 329 -16.83 -11.70 -13.75
C TYR A 329 -16.60 -12.83 -14.76
N ALA A 330 -17.04 -12.60 -16.00
CA ALA A 330 -16.80 -13.45 -17.16
C ALA A 330 -15.66 -12.86 -18.00
N VAL A 331 -14.66 -13.68 -18.31
CA VAL A 331 -13.53 -13.24 -19.15
C VAL A 331 -14.03 -13.19 -20.61
N PRO A 332 -13.84 -12.06 -21.32
CA PRO A 332 -14.24 -11.93 -22.73
C PRO A 332 -13.50 -12.92 -23.63
N THR A 333 -14.03 -13.13 -24.84
CA THR A 333 -13.43 -14.04 -25.84
C THR A 333 -12.09 -13.52 -26.34
N THR A 334 -12.01 -12.21 -26.59
CA THR A 334 -10.79 -11.51 -26.97
C THR A 334 -10.62 -10.30 -26.08
N PHE A 335 -9.43 -10.10 -25.58
CA PHE A 335 -9.18 -9.05 -24.57
C PHE A 335 -7.74 -8.54 -24.63
N ASP A 336 -7.56 -7.31 -24.17
CA ASP A 336 -6.27 -6.73 -23.83
C ASP A 336 -5.99 -6.95 -22.34
N LEU A 337 -4.77 -7.28 -22.00
CA LEU A 337 -4.34 -7.59 -20.64
C LEU A 337 -3.25 -6.63 -20.20
N ALA A 338 -3.49 -5.92 -19.10
CA ALA A 338 -2.47 -5.15 -18.39
C ALA A 338 -1.91 -5.98 -17.23
N PHE A 339 -0.59 -6.04 -17.10
CA PHE A 339 0.08 -6.91 -16.14
C PHE A 339 1.48 -6.46 -15.75
N THR A 340 1.95 -6.96 -14.61
CA THR A 340 3.37 -6.97 -14.24
C THR A 340 3.90 -8.39 -14.42
N PRO A 341 4.93 -8.63 -15.26
CA PRO A 341 5.51 -9.95 -15.38
C PRO A 341 6.40 -10.28 -14.18
N GLN A 342 6.39 -11.52 -13.77
CA GLN A 342 7.24 -12.02 -12.68
C GLN A 342 7.76 -13.42 -12.99
N VAL A 343 8.91 -13.78 -12.44
CA VAL A 343 9.39 -15.15 -12.47
C VAL A 343 8.73 -15.93 -11.36
N ASN A 344 7.99 -16.98 -11.72
CA ASN A 344 7.44 -17.95 -10.78
C ASN A 344 8.37 -19.15 -10.71
N GLU A 345 8.78 -19.52 -9.50
CA GLU A 345 9.60 -20.71 -9.27
C GLU A 345 8.78 -21.75 -8.50
N PHE A 346 8.58 -22.89 -9.11
CA PHE A 346 7.85 -23.99 -8.50
C PHE A 346 8.56 -25.33 -8.80
N LYS A 347 8.95 -26.06 -7.74
CA LYS A 347 9.68 -27.35 -7.82
C LYS A 347 10.93 -27.27 -8.71
N GLY A 348 11.68 -26.17 -8.62
CA GLY A 348 12.89 -25.93 -9.42
C GLY A 348 12.64 -25.46 -10.86
N ASN A 349 11.41 -25.43 -11.34
CA ASN A 349 11.08 -24.88 -12.65
C ASN A 349 10.80 -23.38 -12.55
N ARG A 350 11.49 -22.60 -13.38
CA ARG A 350 11.30 -21.14 -13.48
C ARG A 350 10.48 -20.82 -14.73
N THR A 351 9.35 -20.18 -14.55
CA THR A 351 8.44 -19.78 -15.62
C THR A 351 8.04 -18.33 -15.48
N VAL A 352 7.66 -17.70 -16.59
CA VAL A 352 7.08 -16.36 -16.55
C VAL A 352 5.59 -16.45 -16.21
N GLN A 353 5.18 -15.72 -15.20
CA GLN A 353 3.78 -15.55 -14.78
C GLN A 353 3.41 -14.08 -14.87
N LEU A 354 2.21 -13.79 -15.37
CA LEU A 354 1.69 -12.45 -15.50
C LEU A 354 0.78 -12.13 -14.29
N LYS A 355 1.19 -11.19 -13.45
CA LYS A 355 0.33 -10.66 -12.40
C LYS A 355 -0.59 -9.61 -13.02
N VAL A 356 -1.85 -9.99 -13.22
CA VAL A 356 -2.84 -9.14 -13.89
C VAL A 356 -3.17 -7.91 -13.04
N ALA A 357 -3.10 -6.75 -13.65
CA ALA A 357 -3.54 -5.48 -13.09
C ALA A 357 -4.96 -5.16 -13.53
N ASP A 358 -5.25 -5.33 -14.83
CA ASP A 358 -6.58 -5.10 -15.40
C ASP A 358 -6.76 -5.87 -16.72
N LEU A 359 -8.01 -5.98 -17.16
CA LEU A 359 -8.40 -6.62 -18.41
C LEU A 359 -9.57 -5.85 -19.02
N ARG A 360 -9.49 -5.56 -20.31
CA ARG A 360 -10.60 -4.98 -21.07
C ARG A 360 -10.91 -5.83 -22.30
N GLU A 361 -12.16 -5.83 -22.72
CA GLU A 361 -12.57 -6.41 -24.00
C GLU A 361 -11.89 -5.66 -25.15
N ALA A 362 -11.38 -6.42 -26.13
CA ALA A 362 -10.64 -5.88 -27.28
C ALA A 362 -11.55 -5.39 -28.40
#